data_99007501833f4c515ce59c9f6eed7820
#
_entry.id   99007501833f4c515ce59c9f6eed7820
#
_cell.length_a   1.000
_cell.length_b   1.000
_cell.length_c   1.000
_cell.angle_alpha   90.00
_cell.angle_beta   90.00
_cell.angle_gamma   90.00
#
_symmetry.space_group_name_H-M   'P 1'
#
loop_
_entity.id
_entity.type
_entity.pdbx_description
1 polymer ?
#
loop_
_entity_poly.entity_id
_entity_poly.type
_entity_poly.pdbx_seq_one_letter_code
_entity_poly.pdbx_strand_id
1 'polypeptide(L)'
;GSIYTGEISKGVREGKGRLEMPEGLTYDGTWKAGEINGEGQLSQKNGDIYTGTLVNGRREGLGKVTYANGDLYEGNFSNDQRSGQGKFIGADGYKYEGSWQEGQIKGEGEVIYPDGSRYAGTFSNGLANGLGKIIYPDGSSYSGEWLAGVIEGKGKAIYPNNAVYEGLFRNAMYHGYGVMRFENGYIYEGNWKDGKRNGVGKATFTDGMIYEGDYLDGQRHGIGTITLADGFKYTGDWEYGEITGVGIATYANGDIYQGSFVKGKRQGRGTIKFASGDSASGKWDDGALVETGSD
;
A
#
# COMPACT_ATOMS: atom_id res chain seq x y z
N GLY A 1 -23.50 -9.14 -50.60
CA GLY A 1 -24.40 -8.34 -49.77
C GLY A 1 -24.76 -9.08 -48.49
N SER A 2 -25.40 -8.43 -47.54
CA SER A 2 -25.93 -9.06 -46.33
C SER A 2 -27.11 -9.98 -46.63
N ILE A 3 -27.19 -11.07 -45.89
CA ILE A 3 -28.29 -12.06 -45.99
C ILE A 3 -29.11 -12.00 -44.70
N TYR A 4 -30.42 -11.83 -44.84
CA TYR A 4 -31.36 -11.91 -43.71
C TYR A 4 -32.26 -13.12 -43.87
N THR A 5 -32.44 -13.86 -42.81
CA THR A 5 -33.34 -15.00 -42.72
C THR A 5 -34.16 -14.86 -41.44
N GLY A 6 -35.50 -14.67 -41.58
CA GLY A 6 -36.36 -14.45 -40.41
C GLY A 6 -37.73 -13.91 -40.74
N GLU A 7 -38.42 -13.45 -39.69
CA GLU A 7 -39.79 -12.92 -39.80
C GLU A 7 -39.79 -11.54 -40.44
N ILE A 8 -40.77 -11.31 -41.32
CA ILE A 8 -41.01 -10.03 -41.98
C ILE A 8 -42.49 -9.66 -41.81
N SER A 9 -42.76 -8.41 -41.41
CA SER A 9 -44.10 -7.85 -41.35
C SER A 9 -44.17 -6.58 -42.19
N LYS A 10 -45.09 -6.49 -43.10
CA LYS A 10 -45.28 -5.32 -44.01
C LYS A 10 -44.00 -4.90 -44.74
N GLY A 11 -43.12 -5.84 -45.12
CA GLY A 11 -41.87 -5.57 -45.81
C GLY A 11 -40.70 -5.16 -44.91
N VAL A 12 -40.87 -5.16 -43.60
CA VAL A 12 -39.85 -4.78 -42.61
C VAL A 12 -39.48 -6.00 -41.76
N ARG A 13 -38.24 -6.11 -41.32
CA ARG A 13 -37.78 -7.14 -40.39
C ARG A 13 -38.55 -7.00 -39.07
N GLU A 14 -39.11 -8.07 -38.56
CA GLU A 14 -39.93 -8.10 -37.34
C GLU A 14 -39.78 -9.48 -36.68
N GLY A 15 -39.89 -9.58 -35.37
CA GLY A 15 -39.82 -10.83 -34.67
C GLY A 15 -38.42 -11.44 -34.62
N LYS A 16 -38.30 -12.75 -34.77
CA LYS A 16 -37.01 -13.47 -34.76
C LYS A 16 -36.37 -13.49 -36.14
N GLY A 17 -35.03 -13.24 -36.19
CA GLY A 17 -34.30 -13.29 -37.45
C GLY A 17 -32.81 -13.25 -37.30
N ARG A 18 -32.12 -13.82 -38.28
CA ARG A 18 -30.66 -13.87 -38.41
C ARG A 18 -30.19 -12.96 -39.56
N LEU A 19 -29.20 -12.16 -39.29
CA LEU A 19 -28.52 -11.35 -40.29
C LEU A 19 -27.06 -11.79 -40.38
N GLU A 20 -26.57 -12.03 -41.60
CA GLU A 20 -25.18 -12.31 -41.91
C GLU A 20 -24.65 -11.16 -42.78
N MET A 21 -23.54 -10.53 -42.36
CA MET A 21 -22.88 -9.44 -43.09
C MET A 21 -21.61 -9.94 -43.78
N PRO A 22 -21.23 -9.36 -44.93
CA PRO A 22 -20.05 -9.80 -45.69
C PRO A 22 -18.76 -9.74 -44.89
N GLU A 23 -18.68 -8.79 -43.95
CA GLU A 23 -17.51 -8.60 -43.07
C GLU A 23 -17.35 -9.68 -42.00
N GLY A 24 -18.30 -10.66 -41.93
CA GLY A 24 -18.29 -11.76 -40.98
C GLY A 24 -18.96 -11.46 -39.65
N LEU A 25 -19.66 -10.31 -39.55
CA LEU A 25 -20.54 -10.03 -38.42
C LEU A 25 -21.86 -10.82 -38.62
N THR A 26 -22.33 -11.52 -37.59
CA THR A 26 -23.65 -12.18 -37.60
C THR A 26 -24.46 -11.73 -36.39
N TYR A 27 -25.73 -11.51 -36.60
CA TYR A 27 -26.69 -11.28 -35.52
C TYR A 27 -27.80 -12.31 -35.60
N ASP A 28 -28.13 -12.91 -34.48
CA ASP A 28 -29.28 -13.85 -34.33
C ASP A 28 -30.09 -13.40 -33.13
N GLY A 29 -31.32 -12.92 -33.36
CA GLY A 29 -32.11 -12.36 -32.28
C GLY A 29 -33.39 -11.66 -32.71
N THR A 30 -33.81 -10.70 -31.92
CA THR A 30 -35.11 -10.03 -32.06
C THR A 30 -35.00 -8.74 -32.88
N TRP A 31 -35.97 -8.55 -33.79
CA TRP A 31 -36.11 -7.40 -34.66
C TRP A 31 -37.40 -6.66 -34.37
N LYS A 32 -37.39 -5.34 -34.41
CA LYS A 32 -38.57 -4.50 -34.29
C LYS A 32 -38.45 -3.34 -35.25
N ALA A 33 -39.48 -3.18 -36.11
CA ALA A 33 -39.57 -2.08 -37.10
C ALA A 33 -38.29 -1.96 -37.98
N GLY A 34 -37.66 -3.08 -38.36
CA GLY A 34 -36.46 -3.09 -39.19
C GLY A 34 -35.12 -3.01 -38.45
N GLU A 35 -35.16 -2.67 -37.18
CA GLU A 35 -33.99 -2.48 -36.35
C GLU A 35 -33.74 -3.68 -35.39
N ILE A 36 -32.49 -3.90 -35.03
CA ILE A 36 -32.10 -4.86 -34.00
C ILE A 36 -32.57 -4.34 -32.63
N ASN A 37 -33.55 -4.97 -32.04
CA ASN A 37 -34.14 -4.59 -30.75
C ASN A 37 -34.60 -5.82 -29.96
N GLY A 38 -34.09 -5.97 -28.74
CA GLY A 38 -34.41 -7.05 -27.84
C GLY A 38 -33.22 -8.00 -27.62
N GLU A 39 -33.53 -9.22 -27.18
CA GLU A 39 -32.50 -10.23 -26.86
C GLU A 39 -31.93 -10.85 -28.15
N GLY A 40 -30.60 -11.03 -28.15
CA GLY A 40 -29.91 -11.64 -29.28
C GLY A 40 -28.44 -11.95 -29.03
N GLN A 41 -27.85 -12.64 -30.01
CA GLN A 41 -26.42 -12.94 -30.07
C GLN A 41 -25.78 -12.21 -31.24
N LEU A 42 -24.72 -11.47 -30.95
CA LEU A 42 -23.89 -10.79 -31.94
C LEU A 42 -22.53 -11.49 -31.97
N SER A 43 -22.17 -12.10 -33.10
CA SER A 43 -20.84 -12.72 -33.27
C SER A 43 -20.02 -11.90 -34.24
N GLN A 44 -18.81 -11.54 -33.84
CA GLN A 44 -17.87 -10.74 -34.63
C GLN A 44 -16.86 -11.61 -35.37
N LYS A 45 -16.31 -11.10 -36.44
CA LYS A 45 -15.30 -11.81 -37.25
C LYS A 45 -14.04 -12.20 -36.47
N ASN A 46 -13.67 -11.40 -35.47
CA ASN A 46 -12.53 -11.69 -34.60
C ASN A 46 -12.77 -12.84 -33.63
N GLY A 47 -14.00 -13.37 -33.55
CA GLY A 47 -14.41 -14.45 -32.66
C GLY A 47 -15.06 -13.99 -31.36
N ASP A 48 -15.21 -12.69 -31.13
CA ASP A 48 -15.94 -12.18 -29.96
C ASP A 48 -17.44 -12.46 -30.12
N ILE A 49 -18.08 -12.87 -29.07
CA ILE A 49 -19.51 -13.18 -29.01
C ILE A 49 -20.17 -12.38 -27.88
N TYR A 50 -21.13 -11.55 -28.23
CA TYR A 50 -22.03 -10.90 -27.26
C TYR A 50 -23.37 -11.62 -27.23
N THR A 51 -23.93 -11.83 -26.04
CA THR A 51 -25.28 -12.31 -25.83
C THR A 51 -25.97 -11.43 -24.81
N GLY A 52 -27.13 -10.85 -25.15
CA GLY A 52 -27.86 -9.96 -24.25
C GLY A 52 -28.80 -9.03 -25.01
N THR A 53 -29.24 -7.98 -24.34
CA THR A 53 -30.18 -7.00 -24.89
C THR A 53 -29.49 -6.04 -25.82
N LEU A 54 -30.11 -5.78 -26.99
CA LEU A 54 -29.71 -4.72 -27.89
C LEU A 54 -30.88 -3.73 -28.08
N VAL A 55 -30.57 -2.45 -28.21
CA VAL A 55 -31.49 -1.37 -28.53
C VAL A 55 -30.93 -0.61 -29.72
N ASN A 56 -31.67 -0.59 -30.83
CA ASN A 56 -31.25 0.02 -32.11
C ASN A 56 -29.83 -0.43 -32.52
N GLY A 57 -29.55 -1.73 -32.34
CA GLY A 57 -28.26 -2.36 -32.69
C GLY A 57 -27.13 -2.13 -31.72
N ARG A 58 -27.35 -1.41 -30.61
CA ARG A 58 -26.33 -1.17 -29.56
C ARG A 58 -26.59 -2.05 -28.34
N ARG A 59 -25.53 -2.52 -27.72
CA ARG A 59 -25.60 -3.27 -26.46
C ARG A 59 -26.13 -2.35 -25.36
N GLU A 60 -27.17 -2.81 -24.67
CA GLU A 60 -27.86 -2.07 -23.63
C GLU A 60 -28.36 -3.05 -22.55
N GLY A 61 -28.40 -2.62 -21.28
CA GLY A 61 -28.84 -3.49 -20.18
C GLY A 61 -27.87 -4.65 -19.90
N LEU A 62 -28.41 -5.77 -19.45
CA LEU A 62 -27.59 -6.94 -19.10
C LEU A 62 -27.12 -7.68 -20.36
N GLY A 63 -25.85 -8.08 -20.33
CA GLY A 63 -25.25 -8.86 -21.40
C GLY A 63 -23.97 -9.56 -20.98
N LYS A 64 -23.56 -10.50 -21.82
CA LYS A 64 -22.35 -11.31 -21.67
C LYS A 64 -21.50 -11.19 -22.93
N VAL A 65 -20.20 -10.95 -22.78
CA VAL A 65 -19.22 -11.03 -23.88
C VAL A 65 -18.24 -12.15 -23.58
N THR A 66 -18.09 -13.05 -24.53
CA THR A 66 -16.96 -13.99 -24.59
C THR A 66 -16.00 -13.48 -25.67
N TYR A 67 -14.80 -13.11 -25.25
CA TYR A 67 -13.76 -12.62 -26.17
C TYR A 67 -12.98 -13.79 -26.80
N ALA A 68 -12.46 -13.59 -27.98
CA ALA A 68 -11.71 -14.61 -28.71
C ALA A 68 -10.43 -15.06 -27.98
N ASN A 69 -9.87 -14.21 -27.14
CA ASN A 69 -8.71 -14.54 -26.30
C ASN A 69 -9.04 -15.35 -25.04
N GLY A 70 -10.33 -15.67 -24.83
CA GLY A 70 -10.81 -16.42 -23.67
C GLY A 70 -11.27 -15.57 -22.49
N ASP A 71 -11.17 -14.23 -22.56
CA ASP A 71 -11.72 -13.35 -21.54
C ASP A 71 -13.26 -13.40 -21.53
N LEU A 72 -13.85 -13.10 -20.40
CA LEU A 72 -15.29 -13.08 -20.20
C LEU A 72 -15.68 -11.78 -19.50
N TYR A 73 -16.72 -11.12 -20.00
CA TYR A 73 -17.44 -10.07 -19.27
C TYR A 73 -18.91 -10.43 -19.14
N GLU A 74 -19.47 -10.22 -17.96
CA GLU A 74 -20.91 -10.36 -17.68
C GLU A 74 -21.36 -9.18 -16.83
N GLY A 75 -22.29 -8.38 -17.30
CA GLY A 75 -22.75 -7.19 -16.60
C GLY A 75 -23.56 -6.24 -17.45
N ASN A 76 -23.70 -5.02 -16.97
CA ASN A 76 -24.47 -3.99 -17.64
C ASN A 76 -23.70 -3.33 -18.77
N PHE A 77 -24.46 -2.96 -19.80
CA PHE A 77 -24.02 -2.14 -20.93
C PHE A 77 -24.88 -0.89 -21.05
N SER A 78 -24.29 0.19 -21.52
CA SER A 78 -24.99 1.38 -21.98
C SER A 78 -24.28 1.95 -23.19
N ASN A 79 -25.00 2.13 -24.31
CA ASN A 79 -24.45 2.61 -25.59
C ASN A 79 -23.17 1.86 -26.01
N ASP A 80 -23.21 0.52 -26.05
CA ASP A 80 -22.10 -0.37 -26.39
C ASP A 80 -20.96 -0.45 -25.39
N GLN A 81 -21.00 0.33 -24.30
CA GLN A 81 -19.93 0.37 -23.31
C GLN A 81 -20.35 -0.38 -22.03
N ARG A 82 -19.39 -1.06 -21.37
CA ARG A 82 -19.58 -1.62 -20.04
C ARG A 82 -19.94 -0.51 -19.06
N SER A 83 -20.98 -0.71 -18.26
CA SER A 83 -21.55 0.31 -17.37
C SER A 83 -22.17 -0.35 -16.14
N GLY A 84 -22.39 0.41 -15.04
CA GLY A 84 -22.99 -0.15 -13.83
C GLY A 84 -22.19 -1.28 -13.22
N GLN A 85 -22.87 -2.33 -12.77
CA GLN A 85 -22.20 -3.49 -12.16
C GLN A 85 -21.84 -4.53 -13.23
N GLY A 86 -20.64 -5.12 -13.08
CA GLY A 86 -20.19 -6.17 -14.00
C GLY A 86 -19.01 -6.95 -13.46
N LYS A 87 -18.88 -8.17 -14.00
CA LYS A 87 -17.80 -9.11 -13.67
C LYS A 87 -16.96 -9.36 -14.91
N PHE A 88 -15.67 -9.28 -14.75
CA PHE A 88 -14.68 -9.60 -15.77
C PHE A 88 -13.79 -10.75 -15.29
N ILE A 89 -13.52 -11.70 -16.16
CA ILE A 89 -12.62 -12.83 -15.92
C ILE A 89 -11.65 -12.87 -17.10
N GLY A 90 -10.37 -12.60 -16.85
CA GLY A 90 -9.30 -12.73 -17.80
C GLY A 90 -8.86 -14.18 -17.97
N ALA A 91 -8.41 -14.53 -19.16
CA ALA A 91 -7.83 -15.83 -19.48
C ALA A 91 -6.54 -16.12 -18.68
N ASP A 92 -5.89 -15.07 -18.21
CA ASP A 92 -4.69 -15.11 -17.35
C ASP A 92 -5.00 -15.38 -15.87
N GLY A 93 -6.28 -15.47 -15.49
CA GLY A 93 -6.74 -15.66 -14.11
C GLY A 93 -7.11 -14.37 -13.37
N TYR A 94 -6.91 -13.17 -13.99
CA TYR A 94 -7.40 -11.91 -13.44
C TYR A 94 -8.93 -11.95 -13.31
N LYS A 95 -9.47 -11.49 -12.17
CA LYS A 95 -10.91 -11.38 -11.95
C LYS A 95 -11.23 -10.02 -11.35
N TYR A 96 -12.24 -9.36 -11.90
CA TYR A 96 -12.79 -8.13 -11.34
C TYR A 96 -14.28 -8.24 -11.19
N GLU A 97 -14.83 -7.77 -10.08
CA GLU A 97 -16.27 -7.63 -9.86
C GLU A 97 -16.52 -6.26 -9.22
N GLY A 98 -17.35 -5.43 -9.85
CA GLY A 98 -17.61 -4.09 -9.35
C GLY A 98 -18.16 -3.14 -10.40
N SER A 99 -17.92 -1.86 -10.16
CA SER A 99 -18.48 -0.76 -10.93
C SER A 99 -17.71 -0.45 -12.21
N TRP A 100 -18.45 -0.20 -13.29
CA TRP A 100 -17.98 0.20 -14.61
C TRP A 100 -18.60 1.50 -15.03
N GLN A 101 -17.82 2.37 -15.62
CA GLN A 101 -18.28 3.61 -16.23
C GLN A 101 -17.57 3.83 -17.56
N GLU A 102 -18.35 4.03 -18.65
CA GLU A 102 -17.81 4.31 -19.99
C GLU A 102 -16.74 3.29 -20.44
N GLY A 103 -17.01 2.00 -20.18
CA GLY A 103 -16.11 0.89 -20.54
C GLY A 103 -14.94 0.67 -19.59
N GLN A 104 -14.72 1.54 -18.60
CA GLN A 104 -13.60 1.47 -17.66
C GLN A 104 -14.03 1.05 -16.25
N ILE A 105 -13.14 0.38 -15.52
CA ILE A 105 -13.30 0.10 -14.09
C ILE A 105 -13.20 1.45 -13.35
N LYS A 106 -14.29 1.83 -12.65
CA LYS A 106 -14.35 3.08 -11.88
C LYS A 106 -15.41 2.97 -10.79
N GLY A 107 -15.09 3.39 -9.57
CA GLY A 107 -15.93 3.23 -8.38
C GLY A 107 -15.48 2.05 -7.53
N GLU A 108 -16.36 1.46 -6.77
CA GLU A 108 -16.05 0.35 -5.87
C GLU A 108 -15.99 -0.98 -6.61
N GLY A 109 -15.06 -1.85 -6.17
CA GLY A 109 -14.93 -3.19 -6.73
C GLY A 109 -13.89 -4.04 -6.02
N GLU A 110 -13.85 -5.31 -6.41
CA GLU A 110 -12.92 -6.31 -5.94
C GLU A 110 -12.12 -6.89 -7.11
N VAL A 111 -10.82 -7.11 -6.88
CA VAL A 111 -9.91 -7.76 -7.84
C VAL A 111 -9.28 -8.98 -7.19
N ILE A 112 -9.18 -10.06 -7.94
CA ILE A 112 -8.25 -11.16 -7.70
C ILE A 112 -7.23 -11.13 -8.83
N TYR A 113 -5.99 -10.91 -8.46
CA TYR A 113 -4.87 -10.89 -9.41
C TYR A 113 -4.39 -12.31 -9.75
N PRO A 114 -3.68 -12.51 -10.89
CA PRO A 114 -3.16 -13.82 -11.28
C PRO A 114 -2.21 -14.46 -10.25
N ASP A 115 -1.51 -13.66 -9.45
CA ASP A 115 -0.65 -14.12 -8.36
C ASP A 115 -1.41 -14.56 -7.11
N GLY A 116 -2.74 -14.41 -7.09
CA GLY A 116 -3.62 -14.72 -5.96
C GLY A 116 -3.85 -13.58 -4.97
N SER A 117 -3.20 -12.43 -5.15
CA SER A 117 -3.48 -11.22 -4.37
C SER A 117 -4.93 -10.77 -4.57
N ARG A 118 -5.52 -10.21 -3.51
CA ARG A 118 -6.93 -9.73 -3.51
C ARG A 118 -6.99 -8.29 -3.07
N TYR A 119 -7.56 -7.45 -3.93
CA TYR A 119 -7.80 -6.04 -3.59
C TYR A 119 -9.31 -5.79 -3.53
N ALA A 120 -9.74 -5.03 -2.54
CA ALA A 120 -11.09 -4.49 -2.42
C ALA A 120 -11.01 -2.99 -2.08
N GLY A 121 -11.67 -2.16 -2.86
CA GLY A 121 -11.65 -0.71 -2.65
C GLY A 121 -12.12 0.07 -3.86
N THR A 122 -11.74 1.35 -3.90
CA THR A 122 -12.13 2.25 -4.97
C THR A 122 -11.13 2.24 -6.11
N PHE A 123 -11.66 2.47 -7.32
CA PHE A 123 -10.92 2.51 -8.57
C PHE A 123 -11.17 3.82 -9.32
N SER A 124 -10.16 4.29 -10.02
CA SER A 124 -10.25 5.35 -11.02
C SER A 124 -9.41 4.97 -12.22
N ASN A 125 -10.00 5.04 -13.42
CA ASN A 125 -9.34 4.67 -14.69
C ASN A 125 -8.67 3.29 -14.66
N GLY A 126 -9.33 2.30 -14.04
CA GLY A 126 -8.82 0.94 -13.94
C GLY A 126 -7.74 0.70 -12.86
N LEU A 127 -7.32 1.72 -12.14
CA LEU A 127 -6.30 1.65 -11.10
C LEU A 127 -6.90 1.85 -9.71
N ALA A 128 -6.36 1.17 -8.69
CA ALA A 128 -6.69 1.42 -7.28
C ALA A 128 -6.47 2.91 -6.95
N ASN A 129 -7.48 3.57 -6.41
CA ASN A 129 -7.43 5.00 -6.11
C ASN A 129 -8.43 5.36 -5.01
N GLY A 130 -7.98 6.06 -3.97
CA GLY A 130 -8.77 6.31 -2.75
C GLY A 130 -8.55 5.24 -1.70
N LEU A 131 -9.57 4.83 -0.98
CA LEU A 131 -9.43 3.83 0.08
C LEU A 131 -9.54 2.40 -0.47
N GLY A 132 -8.66 1.52 0.03
CA GLY A 132 -8.69 0.12 -0.36
C GLY A 132 -7.84 -0.77 0.53
N LYS A 133 -8.09 -2.07 0.43
CA LYS A 133 -7.36 -3.12 1.13
C LYS A 133 -6.84 -4.15 0.14
N ILE A 134 -5.56 -4.49 0.24
CA ILE A 134 -4.97 -5.63 -0.46
C ILE A 134 -4.52 -6.70 0.55
N ILE A 135 -4.69 -7.97 0.16
CA ILE A 135 -4.17 -9.14 0.88
C ILE A 135 -3.33 -9.90 -0.13
N TYR A 136 -2.09 -10.17 0.22
CA TYR A 136 -1.13 -10.91 -0.59
C TYR A 136 -1.15 -12.41 -0.27
N PRO A 137 -0.65 -13.28 -1.17
CA PRO A 137 -0.64 -14.74 -0.96
C PRO A 137 0.15 -15.19 0.26
N ASP A 138 1.15 -14.42 0.69
CA ASP A 138 1.96 -14.68 1.89
C ASP A 138 1.25 -14.31 3.20
N GLY A 139 0.00 -13.81 3.13
CA GLY A 139 -0.80 -13.35 4.26
C GLY A 139 -0.53 -11.91 4.69
N SER A 140 0.46 -11.24 4.10
CA SER A 140 0.63 -9.80 4.33
C SER A 140 -0.55 -9.01 3.79
N SER A 141 -0.78 -7.83 4.34
CA SER A 141 -1.87 -6.98 3.89
C SER A 141 -1.57 -5.50 4.09
N TYR A 142 -2.19 -4.69 3.25
CA TYR A 142 -2.24 -3.25 3.42
C TYR A 142 -3.69 -2.76 3.37
N SER A 143 -4.04 -1.81 4.22
CA SER A 143 -5.32 -1.11 4.22
C SER A 143 -5.07 0.38 4.39
N GLY A 144 -5.51 1.21 3.45
CA GLY A 144 -5.28 2.64 3.49
C GLY A 144 -5.53 3.32 2.16
N GLU A 145 -4.82 4.43 1.96
CA GLU A 145 -4.98 5.29 0.79
C GLU A 145 -4.13 4.81 -0.39
N TRP A 146 -4.69 4.96 -1.59
CA TRP A 146 -4.09 4.59 -2.86
C TRP A 146 -4.18 5.77 -3.83
N LEU A 147 -3.15 5.96 -4.61
CA LEU A 147 -3.12 6.93 -5.70
C LEU A 147 -2.59 6.27 -6.97
N ALA A 148 -3.42 6.22 -8.01
CA ALA A 148 -3.06 5.67 -9.33
C ALA A 148 -2.36 4.28 -9.27
N GLY A 149 -2.88 3.37 -8.43
CA GLY A 149 -2.37 2.02 -8.26
C GLY A 149 -1.21 1.87 -7.28
N VAL A 150 -0.76 2.96 -6.66
CA VAL A 150 0.36 2.96 -5.70
C VAL A 150 -0.15 3.25 -4.29
N ILE A 151 0.40 2.56 -3.29
CA ILE A 151 0.15 2.86 -1.87
C ILE A 151 0.72 4.25 -1.56
N GLU A 152 -0.16 5.17 -1.09
CA GLU A 152 0.15 6.56 -0.82
C GLU A 152 -0.68 7.04 0.39
N GLY A 153 -0.23 8.06 1.13
CA GLY A 153 -1.00 8.63 2.23
C GLY A 153 -1.05 7.76 3.49
N LYS A 154 -2.15 7.79 4.23
CA LYS A 154 -2.30 7.07 5.49
C LYS A 154 -2.68 5.61 5.26
N GLY A 155 -2.06 4.72 6.04
CA GLY A 155 -2.40 3.30 5.95
C GLY A 155 -1.79 2.44 7.05
N LYS A 156 -2.21 1.18 7.03
CA LYS A 156 -1.76 0.12 7.92
C LYS A 156 -1.30 -1.08 7.11
N ALA A 157 -0.06 -1.49 7.31
CA ALA A 157 0.50 -2.71 6.76
C ALA A 157 0.68 -3.76 7.86
N ILE A 158 0.34 -5.01 7.55
CA ILE A 158 0.57 -6.18 8.40
C ILE A 158 1.44 -7.14 7.61
N TYR A 159 2.52 -7.62 8.21
CA TYR A 159 3.51 -8.49 7.59
C TYR A 159 3.32 -9.97 8.03
N PRO A 160 3.85 -10.93 7.29
CA PRO A 160 3.72 -12.36 7.62
C PRO A 160 4.26 -12.74 9.00
N ASN A 161 5.23 -11.98 9.53
CA ASN A 161 5.81 -12.13 10.87
C ASN A 161 5.05 -11.34 11.95
N ASN A 162 3.78 -10.99 11.71
CA ASN A 162 2.92 -10.20 12.58
C ASN A 162 3.44 -8.78 12.92
N ALA A 163 4.50 -8.32 12.25
CA ALA A 163 4.88 -6.91 12.37
C ALA A 163 3.79 -6.02 11.77
N VAL A 164 3.52 -4.90 12.42
CA VAL A 164 2.47 -3.96 12.01
C VAL A 164 3.07 -2.56 11.89
N TYR A 165 2.94 -1.97 10.71
CA TYR A 165 3.19 -0.54 10.53
C TYR A 165 1.88 0.21 10.38
N GLU A 166 1.74 1.33 11.07
CA GLU A 166 0.61 2.26 10.94
C GLU A 166 1.15 3.68 10.84
N GLY A 167 0.92 4.36 9.73
CA GLY A 167 1.48 5.67 9.48
C GLY A 167 1.31 6.14 8.05
N LEU A 168 2.16 7.09 7.66
CA LEU A 168 2.19 7.62 6.31
C LEU A 168 3.04 6.76 5.38
N PHE A 169 2.58 6.66 4.14
CA PHE A 169 3.28 6.03 3.02
C PHE A 169 3.48 7.04 1.90
N ARG A 170 4.56 6.87 1.18
CA ARG A 170 4.86 7.57 -0.07
C ARG A 170 5.56 6.60 -1.02
N ASN A 171 5.00 6.43 -2.24
CA ASN A 171 5.50 5.44 -3.21
C ASN A 171 5.67 4.05 -2.59
N ALA A 172 4.68 3.57 -1.84
CA ALA A 172 4.68 2.30 -1.12
C ALA A 172 5.79 2.13 -0.05
N MET A 173 6.50 3.19 0.33
CA MET A 173 7.51 3.21 1.39
C MET A 173 7.02 3.97 2.62
N TYR A 174 7.48 3.59 3.81
CA TYR A 174 7.21 4.36 5.04
C TYR A 174 7.75 5.77 4.88
N HIS A 175 6.93 6.76 5.20
CA HIS A 175 7.28 8.16 5.07
C HIS A 175 6.57 8.99 6.15
N GLY A 176 7.14 10.16 6.52
CA GLY A 176 6.56 10.98 7.58
C GLY A 176 6.43 10.24 8.92
N TYR A 177 5.39 10.54 9.69
CA TYR A 177 5.19 9.92 11.00
C TYR A 177 4.50 8.55 10.89
N GLY A 178 5.01 7.58 11.68
CA GLY A 178 4.43 6.25 11.76
C GLY A 178 4.97 5.42 12.91
N VAL A 179 4.23 4.37 13.25
CA VAL A 179 4.53 3.44 14.33
C VAL A 179 4.70 2.04 13.75
N MET A 180 5.85 1.45 14.02
CA MET A 180 6.15 0.04 13.73
C MET A 180 6.14 -0.76 15.02
N ARG A 181 5.33 -1.81 15.07
CA ARG A 181 5.26 -2.77 16.19
C ARG A 181 5.68 -4.15 15.68
N PHE A 182 6.60 -4.78 16.37
CA PHE A 182 7.05 -6.13 16.07
C PHE A 182 6.44 -7.16 17.04
N GLU A 183 6.27 -8.37 16.62
CA GLU A 183 5.71 -9.45 17.42
C GLU A 183 6.48 -9.70 18.73
N ASN A 184 7.81 -9.51 18.69
CA ASN A 184 8.66 -9.64 19.88
C ASN A 184 8.47 -8.50 20.90
N GLY A 185 7.59 -7.54 20.65
CA GLY A 185 7.32 -6.40 21.54
C GLY A 185 8.19 -5.16 21.31
N TYR A 186 9.16 -5.20 20.37
CA TYR A 186 9.88 -3.98 19.96
C TYR A 186 8.92 -3.02 19.26
N ILE A 187 8.98 -1.74 19.64
CA ILE A 187 8.16 -0.67 19.04
C ILE A 187 9.07 0.47 18.63
N TYR A 188 8.88 0.96 17.42
CA TYR A 188 9.41 2.24 16.98
C TYR A 188 8.26 3.19 16.63
N GLU A 189 8.31 4.40 17.17
CA GLU A 189 7.36 5.48 16.92
C GLU A 189 8.12 6.74 16.54
N GLY A 190 7.90 7.30 15.37
CA GLY A 190 8.64 8.47 14.92
C GLY A 190 8.60 8.70 13.42
N ASN A 191 9.56 9.50 12.96
CA ASN A 191 9.64 9.88 11.57
C ASN A 191 10.37 8.86 10.70
N TRP A 192 9.89 8.74 9.47
CA TRP A 192 10.38 7.85 8.42
C TRP A 192 10.65 8.64 7.14
N LYS A 193 11.65 8.24 6.41
CA LYS A 193 11.93 8.73 5.07
C LYS A 193 12.37 7.57 4.19
N ASP A 194 11.62 7.35 3.09
CA ASP A 194 11.93 6.34 2.08
C ASP A 194 12.23 4.95 2.69
N GLY A 195 11.34 4.53 3.63
CA GLY A 195 11.41 3.24 4.31
C GLY A 195 12.37 3.17 5.50
N LYS A 196 13.14 4.22 5.80
CA LYS A 196 14.11 4.24 6.90
C LYS A 196 13.69 5.21 8.02
N ARG A 197 14.03 4.89 9.27
CA ARG A 197 13.91 5.83 10.41
C ARG A 197 14.76 7.05 10.13
N ASN A 198 14.17 8.25 10.18
CA ASN A 198 14.86 9.49 9.85
C ASN A 198 14.18 10.67 10.52
N GLY A 199 14.93 11.50 11.25
CA GLY A 199 14.38 12.54 12.14
C GLY A 199 14.06 12.00 13.52
N VAL A 200 13.21 12.68 14.27
CA VAL A 200 12.94 12.34 15.69
C VAL A 200 12.10 11.07 15.80
N GLY A 201 12.48 10.20 16.74
CA GLY A 201 11.74 8.99 17.04
C GLY A 201 12.06 8.39 18.40
N LYS A 202 11.17 7.50 18.84
CA LYS A 202 11.26 6.72 20.07
C LYS A 202 11.30 5.23 19.74
N ALA A 203 12.28 4.54 20.26
CA ALA A 203 12.37 3.08 20.22
C ALA A 203 12.23 2.51 21.62
N THR A 204 11.28 1.57 21.79
CA THR A 204 11.07 0.83 23.03
C THR A 204 11.44 -0.62 22.80
N PHE A 205 12.38 -1.14 23.55
CA PHE A 205 12.89 -2.50 23.44
C PHE A 205 12.27 -3.43 24.48
N THR A 206 12.30 -4.69 24.21
CA THR A 206 11.68 -5.74 25.06
C THR A 206 12.33 -5.91 26.42
N ASP A 207 13.61 -5.54 26.56
CA ASP A 207 14.37 -5.54 27.79
C ASP A 207 14.14 -4.29 28.66
N GLY A 208 13.22 -3.42 28.24
CA GLY A 208 12.90 -2.18 28.92
C GLY A 208 13.79 -0.98 28.53
N MET A 209 14.77 -1.18 27.63
CA MET A 209 15.55 -0.07 27.07
C MET A 209 14.65 0.84 26.25
N ILE A 210 14.85 2.16 26.39
CA ILE A 210 14.16 3.18 25.61
C ILE A 210 15.22 4.11 25.01
N TYR A 211 15.09 4.39 23.72
CA TYR A 211 15.82 5.46 23.06
C TYR A 211 14.83 6.52 22.53
N GLU A 212 15.09 7.78 22.81
CA GLU A 212 14.34 8.93 22.28
C GLU A 212 15.35 9.94 21.71
N GLY A 213 15.26 10.26 20.41
CA GLY A 213 16.19 11.18 19.78
C GLY A 213 16.16 11.12 18.27
N ASP A 214 17.20 11.69 17.68
CA ASP A 214 17.35 11.78 16.25
C ASP A 214 17.81 10.45 15.63
N TYR A 215 17.34 10.21 14.40
CA TYR A 215 17.74 9.13 13.52
C TYR A 215 18.16 9.67 12.15
N LEU A 216 19.18 9.08 11.59
CA LEU A 216 19.61 9.29 10.22
C LEU A 216 19.82 7.94 9.54
N ASP A 217 19.14 7.72 8.42
CA ASP A 217 19.21 6.46 7.63
C ASP A 217 19.07 5.16 8.46
N GLY A 218 18.18 5.18 9.46
CA GLY A 218 17.87 4.03 10.32
C GLY A 218 18.75 3.92 11.57
N GLN A 219 19.79 4.75 11.73
CA GLN A 219 20.70 4.73 12.87
C GLN A 219 20.43 5.91 13.81
N ARG A 220 20.71 5.73 15.13
CA ARG A 220 20.71 6.83 16.11
C ARG A 220 21.77 7.85 15.70
N HIS A 221 21.41 9.14 15.68
CA HIS A 221 22.26 10.23 15.23
C HIS A 221 21.87 11.52 15.95
N GLY A 222 22.68 12.59 15.82
CA GLY A 222 22.36 13.89 16.41
C GLY A 222 22.21 13.83 17.93
N ILE A 223 21.17 14.40 18.48
CA ILE A 223 20.91 14.42 19.92
C ILE A 223 19.91 13.30 20.30
N GLY A 224 20.25 12.54 21.35
CA GLY A 224 19.34 11.49 21.83
C GLY A 224 19.58 11.08 23.27
N THR A 225 18.54 10.50 23.85
CA THR A 225 18.54 9.94 25.19
C THR A 225 18.30 8.45 25.12
N ILE A 226 19.18 7.67 25.75
CA ILE A 226 18.94 6.25 26.03
C ILE A 226 18.73 6.06 27.53
N THR A 227 17.74 5.24 27.87
CA THR A 227 17.48 4.82 29.26
C THR A 227 17.44 3.30 29.28
N LEU A 228 18.23 2.69 30.15
CA LEU A 228 18.26 1.23 30.36
C LEU A 228 17.39 0.83 31.55
N ALA A 229 17.00 -0.42 31.60
CA ALA A 229 16.15 -0.95 32.67
C ALA A 229 16.82 -0.94 34.06
N ASP A 230 18.15 -0.94 34.11
CA ASP A 230 18.94 -0.84 35.35
C ASP A 230 19.02 0.58 35.91
N GLY A 231 18.44 1.54 35.22
CA GLY A 231 18.43 2.97 35.61
C GLY A 231 19.56 3.81 34.97
N PHE A 232 20.47 3.20 34.20
CA PHE A 232 21.41 3.98 33.41
C PHE A 232 20.68 4.88 32.42
N LYS A 233 21.11 6.15 32.32
CA LYS A 233 20.60 7.11 31.34
C LYS A 233 21.74 7.90 30.75
N TYR A 234 21.76 8.02 29.43
CA TYR A 234 22.65 8.94 28.70
C TYR A 234 21.82 9.91 27.86
N THR A 235 22.18 11.17 27.88
CA THR A 235 21.64 12.22 26.99
C THR A 235 22.81 12.98 26.38
N GLY A 236 22.89 13.05 25.07
CA GLY A 236 23.99 13.75 24.37
C GLY A 236 24.08 13.37 22.90
N ASP A 237 25.27 13.52 22.33
CA ASP A 237 25.53 13.32 20.93
C ASP A 237 25.65 11.86 20.53
N TRP A 238 25.10 11.54 19.35
CA TRP A 238 25.12 10.24 18.72
C TRP A 238 25.60 10.36 17.27
N GLU A 239 26.43 9.45 16.85
CA GLU A 239 26.86 9.36 15.47
C GLU A 239 26.88 7.90 15.03
N TYR A 240 26.13 7.57 13.93
CA TYR A 240 26.00 6.23 13.35
C TYR A 240 25.71 5.10 14.37
N GLY A 241 24.83 5.39 15.34
CA GLY A 241 24.40 4.43 16.37
C GLY A 241 25.24 4.40 17.64
N GLU A 242 26.38 5.12 17.67
CA GLU A 242 27.30 5.17 18.80
C GLU A 242 27.21 6.49 19.58
N ILE A 243 27.39 6.43 20.90
CA ILE A 243 27.54 7.61 21.77
C ILE A 243 28.90 8.25 21.48
N THR A 244 28.90 9.55 21.16
CA THR A 244 30.07 10.32 20.85
C THR A 244 29.92 11.75 21.36
N GLY A 245 30.88 12.67 21.04
CA GLY A 245 30.78 14.10 21.34
C GLY A 245 30.58 14.41 22.81
N VAL A 246 29.64 15.29 23.15
CA VAL A 246 29.38 15.71 24.54
C VAL A 246 28.05 15.15 25.03
N GLY A 247 28.00 14.80 26.32
CA GLY A 247 26.77 14.30 26.93
C GLY A 247 26.83 14.17 28.44
N ILE A 248 25.71 13.76 28.98
CA ILE A 248 25.50 13.49 30.40
C ILE A 248 25.10 12.02 30.56
N ALA A 249 25.88 11.30 31.37
CA ALA A 249 25.55 9.95 31.77
C ALA A 249 25.20 9.90 33.25
N THR A 250 23.99 9.38 33.56
CA THR A 250 23.60 9.08 34.94
C THR A 250 23.66 7.57 35.12
N TYR A 251 24.43 7.11 36.07
CA TYR A 251 24.63 5.68 36.34
C TYR A 251 23.64 5.17 37.39
N ALA A 252 23.39 3.86 37.39
CA ALA A 252 22.47 3.21 38.30
C ALA A 252 22.77 3.46 39.79
N ASN A 253 24.06 3.67 40.14
CA ASN A 253 24.49 4.00 41.50
C ASN A 253 24.28 5.48 41.88
N GLY A 254 23.75 6.29 40.98
CA GLY A 254 23.49 7.73 41.18
C GLY A 254 24.64 8.66 40.81
N ASP A 255 25.76 8.13 40.33
CA ASP A 255 26.87 8.97 39.81
C ASP A 255 26.41 9.64 38.50
N ILE A 256 26.89 10.88 38.27
CA ILE A 256 26.57 11.62 37.06
C ILE A 256 27.89 12.08 36.42
N TYR A 257 28.14 11.65 35.20
CA TYR A 257 29.26 12.17 34.39
C TYR A 257 28.72 13.15 33.35
N GLN A 258 29.41 14.28 33.23
CA GLN A 258 29.20 15.26 32.18
C GLN A 258 30.53 15.54 31.48
N GLY A 259 30.60 15.30 30.18
CA GLY A 259 31.84 15.48 29.44
C GLY A 259 31.81 14.85 28.05
N SER A 260 33.00 14.66 27.51
CA SER A 260 33.17 14.10 26.18
C SER A 260 33.15 12.56 26.20
N PHE A 261 32.66 11.99 25.08
CA PHE A 261 32.56 10.56 24.84
C PHE A 261 33.13 10.22 23.45
N VAL A 262 33.72 9.05 23.33
CA VAL A 262 34.08 8.40 22.06
C VAL A 262 33.69 6.93 22.15
N LYS A 263 32.87 6.46 21.20
CA LYS A 263 32.39 5.05 21.16
C LYS A 263 31.82 4.57 22.49
N GLY A 264 31.01 5.40 23.15
CA GLY A 264 30.36 5.09 24.42
C GLY A 264 31.26 5.18 25.65
N LYS A 265 32.54 5.45 25.52
CA LYS A 265 33.48 5.59 26.64
C LYS A 265 33.76 7.06 26.94
N ARG A 266 33.92 7.39 28.22
CA ARG A 266 34.37 8.73 28.66
C ARG A 266 35.74 9.00 28.08
N GLN A 267 35.89 10.12 27.38
CA GLN A 267 37.11 10.53 26.66
C GLN A 267 37.30 12.05 26.74
N GLY A 268 38.54 12.53 26.81
CA GLY A 268 38.79 13.97 26.85
C GLY A 268 38.38 14.62 28.16
N ARG A 269 37.89 15.87 28.15
CA ARG A 269 37.54 16.60 29.38
C ARG A 269 36.14 16.18 29.89
N GLY A 270 36.04 16.06 31.21
CA GLY A 270 34.76 15.79 31.86
C GLY A 270 34.82 15.80 33.38
N THR A 271 33.66 15.89 33.98
CA THR A 271 33.45 15.90 35.43
C THR A 271 32.52 14.78 35.82
N ILE A 272 32.89 14.00 36.82
CA ILE A 272 31.97 13.07 37.50
C ILE A 272 31.58 13.66 38.84
N LYS A 273 30.29 13.64 39.14
CA LYS A 273 29.73 13.89 40.46
C LYS A 273 29.26 12.55 41.03
N PHE A 274 29.84 12.13 42.14
CA PHE A 274 29.46 10.89 42.81
C PHE A 274 28.17 11.04 43.61
N ALA A 275 27.49 9.95 43.84
CA ALA A 275 26.28 9.92 44.68
C ALA A 275 26.56 10.34 46.11
N SER A 276 27.80 10.20 46.60
CA SER A 276 28.28 10.73 47.90
C SER A 276 28.24 12.26 48.00
N GLY A 277 28.18 12.96 46.85
CA GLY A 277 28.31 14.42 46.77
C GLY A 277 29.69 14.94 46.37
N ASP A 278 30.72 14.07 46.39
CA ASP A 278 32.05 14.39 45.90
C ASP A 278 32.05 14.57 44.37
N SER A 279 33.12 15.20 43.86
CA SER A 279 33.30 15.32 42.40
C SER A 279 34.78 15.19 42.00
N ALA A 280 35.00 14.75 40.77
CA ALA A 280 36.31 14.72 40.16
C ALA A 280 36.24 15.23 38.71
N SER A 281 37.11 16.18 38.38
CA SER A 281 37.20 16.78 37.05
C SER A 281 38.59 16.52 36.48
N GLY A 282 38.68 16.37 35.17
CA GLY A 282 39.98 16.19 34.54
C GLY A 282 39.89 15.62 33.14
N LYS A 283 41.01 15.01 32.71
CA LYS A 283 41.12 14.31 31.43
C LYS A 283 40.83 12.82 31.61
N TRP A 284 39.96 12.32 30.73
CA TRP A 284 39.51 10.92 30.70
C TRP A 284 40.10 10.22 29.47
N ASP A 285 40.48 9.00 29.63
CA ASP A 285 40.95 8.15 28.55
C ASP A 285 40.42 6.73 28.77
N ASP A 286 39.79 6.18 27.72
CA ASP A 286 39.17 4.86 27.72
C ASP A 286 38.26 4.57 28.96
N GLY A 287 37.56 5.62 29.43
CA GLY A 287 36.62 5.51 30.57
C GLY A 287 37.25 5.79 31.93
N ALA A 288 38.58 5.94 32.04
CA ALA A 288 39.31 6.21 33.29
C ALA A 288 39.77 7.68 33.40
N LEU A 289 39.75 8.22 34.61
CA LEU A 289 40.35 9.56 34.87
C LEU A 289 41.87 9.39 34.93
N VAL A 290 42.58 9.99 33.98
CA VAL A 290 44.05 9.87 33.82
C VAL A 290 44.82 11.11 34.27
N GLU A 291 44.16 12.26 34.34
CA GLU A 291 44.76 13.54 34.79
C GLU A 291 43.69 14.36 35.52
N THR A 292 43.92 14.72 36.76
CA THR A 292 43.02 15.59 37.52
C THR A 292 43.23 17.04 37.10
N GLY A 293 42.12 17.73 36.76
CA GLY A 293 42.20 19.18 36.53
C GLY A 293 42.50 19.90 37.83
N SER A 294 43.57 20.72 37.86
CA SER A 294 43.70 21.75 38.89
C SER A 294 42.68 22.86 38.56
N ASP A 295 41.83 23.18 39.52
CA ASP A 295 40.90 24.33 39.46
C ASP A 295 41.61 25.63 39.10
#